data_565878fbd2c9867ed97bc271220ae6b9
#
_entry.id   565878fbd2c9867ed97bc271220ae6b9
#
_cell.length_a   1.000
_cell.length_b   1.000
_cell.length_c   1.000
_cell.angle_alpha   90.00
_cell.angle_beta   90.00
_cell.angle_gamma   90.00
#
_symmetry.space_group_name_H-M   'P 1'
#
loop_
_entity.id
_entity.type
_entity.pdbx_description
1 polymer ?
#
loop_
_entity_poly.entity_id
_entity_poly.type
_entity_poly.pdbx_seq_one_letter_code
_entity_poly.pdbx_strand_id
1 'polypeptide(L)'
;MKVSLCRFHWQDFRRGQERCFLLTNGLGGYSSLTVIGDTARNDHALFMAAEKAPNKRARLISNVEEYLEIQGKNTGLFSQEYVNRTKNQEGFRYLEAFEMEMLPTWHYQVGDVSVKKELFMLQGENTIALR
;
A
#
# COMPACT_ATOMS: atom_id res chain seq x y z
N MET A 1 -12.86 13.97 5.89
CA MET A 1 -11.82 14.15 6.94
C MET A 1 -10.47 13.66 6.44
N LYS A 2 -9.44 14.47 6.59
CA LYS A 2 -8.08 14.09 6.18
C LYS A 2 -7.36 13.37 7.31
N VAL A 3 -6.81 12.19 7.03
CA VAL A 3 -5.91 11.49 7.94
C VAL A 3 -4.48 11.74 7.48
N SER A 4 -3.62 12.15 8.40
CA SER A 4 -2.19 12.38 8.11
C SER A 4 -1.36 11.63 9.14
N LEU A 5 -0.46 10.79 8.66
CA LEU A 5 0.43 9.99 9.49
C LEU A 5 1.89 10.28 9.09
N CYS A 6 2.80 10.14 10.04
CA CYS A 6 4.21 10.39 9.82
C CYS A 6 5.07 9.21 10.31
N ARG A 7 6.38 9.34 10.20
CA ARG A 7 7.34 8.28 10.59
C ARG A 7 7.15 7.74 12.01
N PHE A 8 6.61 8.54 12.89
CA PHE A 8 6.31 8.11 14.26
C PHE A 8 5.40 6.88 14.27
N HIS A 9 4.52 6.73 13.28
CA HIS A 9 3.53 5.65 13.21
C HIS A 9 4.09 4.35 12.63
N TRP A 10 5.30 4.35 12.06
CA TRP A 10 5.91 3.14 11.48
C TRP A 10 7.40 3.04 11.76
N GLN A 11 7.75 2.95 13.01
CA GLN A 11 9.15 2.78 13.43
C GLN A 11 9.65 1.35 13.18
N ASP A 12 8.74 0.39 13.10
CA ASP A 12 9.01 -1.02 12.79
C ASP A 12 7.80 -1.63 12.11
N PHE A 13 7.91 -2.89 11.68
CA PHE A 13 6.79 -3.59 11.02
C PHE A 13 5.54 -3.63 11.89
N ARG A 14 5.70 -3.95 13.16
CA ARG A 14 4.56 -4.08 14.06
C ARG A 14 3.75 -2.79 14.13
N ARG A 15 4.42 -1.67 14.30
CA ARG A 15 3.75 -0.37 14.37
C ARG A 15 3.17 0.03 13.02
N GLY A 16 3.92 -0.21 11.95
CA GLY A 16 3.45 0.09 10.60
C GLY A 16 2.23 -0.71 10.19
N GLN A 17 2.05 -1.89 10.75
CA GLN A 17 0.92 -2.78 10.45
C GLN A 17 -0.33 -2.51 11.29
N GLU A 18 -0.28 -1.58 12.24
CA GLU A 18 -1.41 -1.28 13.12
C GLU A 18 -2.56 -0.56 12.40
N ARG A 19 -2.26 0.15 11.32
CA ARG A 19 -3.25 0.94 10.61
C ARG A 19 -3.34 0.50 9.16
N CYS A 20 -4.56 0.46 8.67
CA CYS A 20 -4.87 0.05 7.30
C CYS A 20 -5.73 1.11 6.63
N PHE A 21 -5.68 1.16 5.31
CA PHE A 21 -6.63 1.95 4.53
C PHE A 21 -7.63 1.02 3.83
N LEU A 22 -8.74 1.60 3.40
CA LEU A 22 -9.76 0.91 2.63
C LEU A 22 -10.29 1.83 1.54
N LEU A 23 -10.25 1.35 0.30
CA LEU A 23 -10.94 1.93 -0.83
C LEU A 23 -11.96 0.94 -1.36
N THR A 24 -13.10 1.42 -1.83
CA THR A 24 -14.15 0.60 -2.41
C THR A 24 -14.54 1.15 -3.78
N ASN A 25 -15.09 0.29 -4.64
CA ASN A 25 -15.50 0.69 -5.99
C ASN A 25 -17.03 0.71 -6.18
N GLY A 26 -17.80 0.45 -5.15
CA GLY A 26 -19.26 0.40 -5.25
C GLY A 26 -19.82 -0.90 -5.80
N LEU A 27 -18.98 -1.83 -6.24
CA LEU A 27 -19.40 -3.13 -6.80
C LEU A 27 -19.10 -4.30 -5.86
N GLY A 28 -18.65 -4.02 -4.63
CA GLY A 28 -18.21 -5.04 -3.67
C GLY A 28 -16.72 -5.32 -3.75
N GLY A 29 -15.99 -4.70 -4.66
CA GLY A 29 -14.54 -4.76 -4.74
C GLY A 29 -13.89 -3.74 -3.82
N TYR A 30 -12.62 -3.99 -3.48
CA TYR A 30 -11.89 -3.08 -2.60
C TYR A 30 -10.38 -3.18 -2.76
N SER A 31 -9.68 -2.19 -2.22
CA SER A 31 -8.26 -2.20 -1.98
C SER A 31 -8.02 -1.94 -0.50
N SER A 32 -7.27 -2.79 0.15
CA SER A 32 -6.94 -2.63 1.57
C SER A 32 -5.58 -3.23 1.88
N LEU A 33 -4.68 -2.38 2.36
CA LEU A 33 -3.34 -2.76 2.82
C LEU A 33 -3.05 -1.98 4.09
N THR A 34 -1.95 -2.30 4.76
CA THR A 34 -1.46 -1.46 5.84
C THR A 34 -0.94 -0.13 5.28
N VAL A 35 -0.78 0.86 6.13
CA VAL A 35 -0.26 2.18 5.69
C VAL A 35 1.17 2.11 5.18
N ILE A 36 1.96 1.10 5.58
CA ILE A 36 3.29 0.88 5.02
C ILE A 36 3.26 0.07 3.71
N GLY A 37 2.07 -0.33 3.27
CA GLY A 37 1.87 -0.97 1.98
C GLY A 37 2.05 -2.47 1.95
N ASP A 38 2.10 -3.16 3.10
CA ASP A 38 2.19 -4.61 3.12
C ASP A 38 0.85 -5.29 3.40
N THR A 39 0.81 -6.60 3.17
CA THR A 39 -0.36 -7.43 3.43
C THR A 39 -0.17 -8.11 4.78
N ALA A 40 -0.79 -7.57 5.83
CA ALA A 40 -0.66 -8.10 7.19
C ALA A 40 -1.82 -9.01 7.59
N ARG A 41 -2.92 -9.03 6.84
CA ARG A 41 -4.12 -9.81 7.15
C ARG A 41 -4.59 -10.60 5.94
N ASN A 42 -5.39 -11.64 6.19
CA ASN A 42 -5.86 -12.54 5.13
C ASN A 42 -6.76 -11.84 4.09
N ASP A 43 -7.45 -10.80 4.48
CA ASP A 43 -8.33 -10.03 3.60
C ASP A 43 -7.63 -8.85 2.91
N HIS A 44 -6.33 -8.64 3.17
CA HIS A 44 -5.57 -7.60 2.50
C HIS A 44 -5.30 -7.97 1.05
N ALA A 45 -5.48 -7.00 0.18
CA ALA A 45 -5.12 -7.07 -1.22
C ALA A 45 -5.04 -5.67 -1.80
N LEU A 46 -4.15 -5.46 -2.75
CA LEU A 46 -4.15 -4.21 -3.52
C LEU A 46 -5.40 -4.11 -4.37
N PHE A 47 -5.85 -5.23 -4.93
CA PHE A 47 -7.11 -5.27 -5.67
C PHE A 47 -7.86 -6.57 -5.42
N MET A 48 -9.01 -6.45 -4.75
CA MET A 48 -9.98 -7.52 -4.54
C MET A 48 -11.23 -7.17 -5.34
N ALA A 49 -11.60 -8.00 -6.31
CA ALA A 49 -12.78 -7.78 -7.13
C ALA A 49 -13.94 -8.69 -6.69
N ALA A 50 -15.16 -8.20 -6.79
CA ALA A 50 -16.34 -9.01 -6.55
C ALA A 50 -16.74 -9.72 -7.84
N GLU A 51 -16.75 -11.05 -7.82
CA GLU A 51 -17.23 -11.88 -8.93
C GLU A 51 -18.74 -12.03 -8.87
N LYS A 52 -19.28 -12.24 -7.69
CA LYS A 52 -20.71 -12.27 -7.39
C LYS A 52 -20.96 -11.56 -6.08
N ALA A 53 -21.61 -10.40 -6.16
CA ALA A 53 -21.95 -9.66 -4.96
C ALA A 53 -23.03 -10.41 -4.16
N PRO A 54 -22.94 -10.43 -2.79
CA PRO A 54 -21.87 -9.86 -2.01
C PRO A 54 -20.76 -10.84 -1.60
N ASN A 55 -20.91 -12.13 -1.92
CA ASN A 55 -20.21 -13.19 -1.20
C ASN A 55 -18.99 -13.78 -1.93
N LYS A 56 -18.85 -13.58 -3.22
CA LYS A 56 -17.75 -14.16 -3.95
C LYS A 56 -16.78 -13.08 -4.46
N ARG A 57 -15.57 -13.11 -3.93
CA ARG A 57 -14.50 -12.17 -4.32
C ARG A 57 -13.27 -12.92 -4.78
N ALA A 58 -12.55 -12.30 -5.70
CA ALA A 58 -11.28 -12.81 -6.20
C ALA A 58 -10.17 -11.81 -5.92
N ARG A 59 -9.06 -12.28 -5.37
CA ARG A 59 -7.86 -11.46 -5.20
C ARG A 59 -7.13 -11.40 -6.53
N LEU A 60 -7.22 -10.27 -7.20
CA LEU A 60 -6.58 -10.07 -8.50
C LEU A 60 -5.13 -9.62 -8.37
N ILE A 61 -4.85 -8.73 -7.40
CA ILE A 61 -3.50 -8.23 -7.16
C ILE A 61 -3.28 -8.22 -5.64
N SER A 62 -2.32 -9.01 -5.16
CA SER A 62 -1.99 -9.03 -3.74
C SER A 62 -1.27 -7.77 -3.32
N ASN A 63 -0.23 -7.40 -4.05
CA ASN A 63 0.56 -6.21 -3.79
C ASN A 63 1.43 -5.89 -5.01
N VAL A 64 2.06 -4.74 -5.01
CA VAL A 64 3.02 -4.31 -6.04
C VAL A 64 4.35 -4.00 -5.37
N GLU A 65 5.43 -4.47 -5.96
CA GLU A 65 6.78 -4.20 -5.50
C GLU A 65 7.37 -3.07 -6.34
N GLU A 66 7.37 -1.86 -5.81
CA GLU A 66 7.96 -0.72 -6.50
C GLU A 66 9.42 -0.53 -6.12
N TYR A 67 10.24 -0.19 -7.11
CA TYR A 67 11.67 0.09 -6.94
C TYR A 67 12.00 1.46 -7.51
N LEU A 68 12.84 2.19 -6.80
CA LEU A 68 13.41 3.44 -7.28
C LEU A 68 14.86 3.20 -7.69
N GLU A 69 15.17 3.46 -8.96
CA GLU A 69 16.53 3.33 -9.46
C GLU A 69 17.18 4.71 -9.53
N ILE A 70 18.28 4.87 -8.82
CA ILE A 70 19.10 6.10 -8.83
C ILE A 70 20.52 5.70 -9.10
N GLN A 71 21.09 6.18 -10.23
CA GLN A 71 22.50 5.93 -10.60
C GLN A 71 22.85 4.45 -10.55
N GLY A 72 21.97 3.60 -11.07
CA GLY A 72 22.18 2.15 -11.13
C GLY A 72 21.90 1.40 -9.85
N LYS A 73 21.52 2.08 -8.76
CA LYS A 73 21.16 1.45 -7.50
C LYS A 73 19.63 1.39 -7.37
N ASN A 74 19.12 0.18 -7.12
CA ASN A 74 17.70 -0.04 -6.89
C ASN A 74 17.37 0.02 -5.40
N THR A 75 16.35 0.78 -5.06
CA THR A 75 15.84 0.88 -3.68
C THR A 75 14.37 0.46 -3.70
N GLY A 76 14.03 -0.59 -2.95
CA GLY A 76 12.65 -1.05 -2.82
C GLY A 76 11.87 -0.15 -1.88
N LEU A 77 10.75 0.37 -2.36
CA LEU A 77 9.86 1.23 -1.57
C LEU A 77 8.75 0.43 -0.87
N PHE A 78 8.59 -0.83 -1.25
CA PHE A 78 7.58 -1.72 -0.65
C PHE A 78 8.08 -2.29 0.67
N SER A 79 7.14 -2.78 1.48
CA SER A 79 7.45 -3.44 2.76
C SER A 79 6.93 -4.86 2.71
N GLN A 80 7.76 -5.82 3.14
CA GLN A 80 7.40 -7.23 3.14
C GLN A 80 8.19 -7.99 4.19
N GLU A 81 7.48 -8.75 5.02
CA GLU A 81 8.09 -9.70 5.93
C GLU A 81 8.21 -11.06 5.26
N TYR A 82 9.36 -11.72 5.41
CA TYR A 82 9.63 -13.03 4.83
C TYR A 82 9.87 -14.06 5.94
N VAL A 83 9.12 -15.16 5.88
CA VAL A 83 9.19 -16.21 6.91
C VAL A 83 10.56 -16.92 6.91
N ASN A 84 11.12 -17.16 5.73
CA ASN A 84 12.33 -17.98 5.56
C ASN A 84 13.56 -17.18 5.13
N ARG A 85 13.56 -15.86 5.33
CA ARG A 85 14.70 -15.01 4.96
C ARG A 85 15.23 -14.29 6.19
N THR A 86 16.54 -13.99 6.16
CA THR A 86 17.21 -13.29 7.26
C THR A 86 16.89 -11.80 7.29
N LYS A 87 16.44 -11.24 6.18
CA LYS A 87 16.09 -9.80 6.08
C LYS A 87 14.73 -9.62 5.47
N ASN A 88 13.94 -8.75 6.09
CA ASN A 88 12.68 -8.27 5.54
C ASN A 88 12.95 -7.09 4.60
N GLN A 89 12.02 -6.83 3.70
CA GLN A 89 12.05 -5.63 2.89
C GLN A 89 11.39 -4.50 3.67
N GLU A 90 12.13 -3.45 3.97
CA GLU A 90 11.69 -2.39 4.86
C GLU A 90 11.55 -1.04 4.13
N GLY A 91 10.72 -1.00 3.09
CA GLY A 91 10.45 0.24 2.36
C GLY A 91 9.87 1.36 3.22
N PHE A 92 9.24 1.01 4.35
CA PHE A 92 8.69 2.00 5.29
C PHE A 92 9.78 2.93 5.86
N ARG A 93 11.04 2.54 5.80
CA ARG A 93 12.14 3.40 6.26
C ARG A 93 12.32 4.64 5.38
N TYR A 94 11.86 4.58 4.14
CA TYR A 94 11.90 5.70 3.21
C TYR A 94 10.59 6.48 3.21
N LEU A 95 9.56 5.97 3.87
CA LEU A 95 8.25 6.61 3.93
C LEU A 95 8.27 7.76 4.93
N GLU A 96 8.04 8.96 4.42
CA GLU A 96 8.00 10.19 5.23
C GLU A 96 6.61 10.49 5.76
N ALA A 97 5.60 10.29 4.92
CA ALA A 97 4.23 10.64 5.27
C ALA A 97 3.23 9.78 4.50
N PHE A 98 2.11 9.53 5.12
CA PHE A 98 0.93 8.91 4.52
C PHE A 98 -0.27 9.82 4.77
N GLU A 99 -1.02 10.08 3.72
CA GLU A 99 -2.21 10.90 3.80
C GLU A 99 -3.40 10.15 3.19
N MET A 100 -4.56 10.31 3.79
CA MET A 100 -5.81 9.78 3.28
C MET A 100 -6.90 10.83 3.43
N GLU A 101 -7.38 11.33 2.32
CA GLU A 101 -8.54 12.21 2.28
C GLU A 101 -9.56 11.64 1.30
N MET A 102 -9.31 11.73 0.01
CA MET A 102 -10.11 11.06 -1.02
C MET A 102 -9.45 9.79 -1.49
N LEU A 103 -8.13 9.74 -1.45
CA LEU A 103 -7.34 8.57 -1.85
C LEU A 103 -6.08 8.46 -1.02
N PRO A 104 -5.54 7.23 -0.85
CA PRO A 104 -4.28 7.05 -0.15
C PRO A 104 -3.12 7.64 -0.93
N THR A 105 -2.27 8.38 -0.22
CA THR A 105 -1.10 9.04 -0.80
C THR A 105 0.11 8.78 0.10
N TRP A 106 1.18 8.27 -0.49
CA TRP A 106 2.45 8.00 0.18
C TRP A 106 3.51 8.96 -0.32
N HIS A 107 4.29 9.51 0.60
CA HIS A 107 5.42 10.38 0.29
C HIS A 107 6.69 9.71 0.77
N TYR A 108 7.59 9.40 -0.16
CA TYR A 108 8.87 8.76 0.12
C TYR A 108 10.00 9.74 -0.11
N GLN A 109 11.09 9.57 0.63
CA GLN A 109 12.33 10.31 0.45
C GLN A 109 13.49 9.33 0.43
N VAL A 110 14.23 9.30 -0.67
CA VAL A 110 15.42 8.47 -0.83
C VAL A 110 16.57 9.42 -1.22
N GLY A 111 17.44 9.74 -0.25
CA GLY A 111 18.47 10.75 -0.47
C GLY A 111 17.83 12.09 -0.85
N ASP A 112 18.20 12.61 -2.00
CA ASP A 112 17.67 13.89 -2.50
C ASP A 112 16.41 13.73 -3.36
N VAL A 113 15.92 12.50 -3.54
CA VAL A 113 14.79 12.20 -4.42
C VAL A 113 13.52 12.02 -3.60
N SER A 114 12.48 12.75 -3.97
CA SER A 114 11.13 12.63 -3.39
C SER A 114 10.23 11.90 -4.36
N VAL A 115 9.47 10.93 -3.84
CA VAL A 115 8.51 10.15 -4.64
C VAL A 115 7.14 10.27 -3.99
N LYS A 116 6.14 10.59 -4.79
CA LYS A 116 4.74 10.61 -4.36
C LYS A 116 4.01 9.48 -5.06
N LYS A 117 3.34 8.63 -4.27
CA LYS A 117 2.55 7.52 -4.78
C LYS A 117 1.10 7.73 -4.40
N GLU A 118 0.19 7.58 -5.36
CA GLU A 118 -1.25 7.69 -5.13
C GLU A 118 -1.96 6.46 -5.68
N LEU A 119 -2.97 6.00 -4.96
CA LEU A 119 -3.77 4.84 -5.34
C LEU A 119 -5.24 5.24 -5.42
N PHE A 120 -5.93 4.87 -6.49
CA PHE A 120 -7.36 5.12 -6.56
C PHE A 120 -8.11 4.01 -7.28
N MET A 121 -9.38 3.85 -6.92
CA MET A 121 -10.32 2.93 -7.57
C MET A 121 -11.42 3.75 -8.24
N LEU A 122 -11.76 3.38 -9.47
CA LEU A 122 -12.87 3.99 -10.19
C LEU A 122 -14.19 3.46 -9.63
N GLN A 123 -15.10 4.37 -9.29
CA GLN A 123 -16.43 4.00 -8.83
C GLN A 123 -17.25 3.38 -9.97
N GLY A 124 -17.88 2.24 -9.68
CA GLY A 124 -18.70 1.54 -10.65
C GLY A 124 -17.92 0.71 -11.66
N GLU A 125 -16.61 0.56 -11.49
CA GLU A 125 -15.76 -0.23 -12.38
C GLU A 125 -14.76 -1.07 -11.60
N ASN A 126 -14.42 -2.24 -12.15
CA ASN A 126 -13.34 -3.07 -11.60
C ASN A 126 -11.98 -2.59 -12.15
N THR A 127 -11.61 -1.39 -11.76
CA THR A 127 -10.38 -0.73 -12.22
C THR A 127 -9.68 -0.07 -11.04
N ILE A 128 -8.38 -0.31 -10.93
CA ILE A 128 -7.52 0.34 -9.94
C ILE A 128 -6.36 1.01 -10.67
N ALA A 129 -5.95 2.17 -10.17
CA ALA A 129 -4.83 2.89 -10.75
C ALA A 129 -3.85 3.32 -9.68
N LEU A 130 -2.57 3.17 -9.99
CA LEU A 130 -1.44 3.54 -9.15
C LEU A 130 -0.55 4.52 -9.93
N ARG A 131 -0.27 5.67 -9.35
CA ARG A 131 0.61 6.64 -10.00
C ARG A 131 1.56 7.30 -9.03
#